data_954d4298352c7674c59b728e7163271c
#
_entry.id   954d4298352c7674c59b728e7163271c
#
_cell.length_a   1.000
_cell.length_b   1.000
_cell.length_c   1.000
_cell.angle_alpha   90.00
_cell.angle_beta   90.00
_cell.angle_gamma   90.00
#
_symmetry.space_group_name_H-M   'P 1'
#
loop_
_entity.id
_entity.type
_entity.pdbx_description
1 polymer ?
#
loop_
_entity_poly.entity_id
_entity_poly.type
_entity_poly.pdbx_seq_one_letter_code
_entity_poly.pdbx_strand_id
1 'polypeptide(L)'
;MYVYINTTTSHKNMHPCLVETESVSLLQEEITIITMASSTFPTVNKCTSIGREKHTVVADMDGTLLIGRSSFPYFALIAFEVGGVLRLLIYLLASPIAAILYYFISESAGIQVLVFASMAGMKLSSIESVARAVLPKFYSSDLHPETWRVFSSCGKRCVLTANPRIMVEPFLKEFLGADMVLGTEIASYKGRATGLICKPGILVGDKKAQVLKKTFGDEKPDIGLGDRVTDAPFMALCKEGYIVPAKPKVTTVTSDKLPKPIIFHDGRLVQKPTPLMALLIILWIPIGFPLACLRIAAGSLLPMKFVYCAFKALGVRVIVKGTPPPPVETSKTNHQSGVLFICSHRTLLDPIFLSTALGRAIPAVTYSVSRLSEIISPIKTVRLSRDRATDAAMIKKLLQEGDLAICPEGTTCREPFLLRFSALFAELTDELVPVAMVNRMSMFHGTTARGWKGMDPFYFFMNPSPVYEVTFLNKLPKELTCGSGKTSHEVANYIQRVVASTLSYECTSFTRRDKYRALAGNDGTVVEKTNKANKVMGRALEISRIWLRRRPKKGAPWALEPFWRALRPLGGSLESLGGLLGPYEYIDGPQPPKHESWDMAK
;
A
#
# COMPACT_ATOMS: atom_id res chain seq x y z
N MET A 1 10.62 -7.30 22.34
CA MET A 1 11.42 -8.40 21.81
C MET A 1 12.26 -8.90 22.98
N TYR A 2 11.76 -9.90 23.70
CA TYR A 2 12.51 -10.55 24.76
C TYR A 2 13.43 -11.59 24.13
N VAL A 3 14.73 -11.39 24.25
CA VAL A 3 15.73 -12.40 23.95
C VAL A 3 16.04 -13.10 25.27
N TYR A 4 15.66 -14.37 25.39
CA TYR A 4 16.16 -15.24 26.45
C TYR A 4 17.62 -15.58 26.12
N ILE A 5 18.53 -15.12 26.93
CA ILE A 5 19.90 -15.63 26.98
C ILE A 5 20.05 -16.38 28.29
N ASN A 6 20.08 -17.71 28.19
CA ASN A 6 20.61 -18.56 29.27
C ASN A 6 22.13 -18.42 29.29
N THR A 7 22.67 -17.90 30.35
CA THR A 7 24.09 -18.10 30.66
C THR A 7 24.23 -18.48 32.13
N THR A 8 24.52 -19.74 32.37
CA THR A 8 25.22 -20.21 33.59
C THR A 8 26.67 -19.79 33.52
N THR A 9 27.14 -19.32 34.66
CA THR A 9 28.47 -19.29 35.25
C THR A 9 29.13 -17.93 35.51
N SER A 10 29.49 -17.84 36.78
CA SER A 10 30.67 -17.20 37.41
C SER A 10 30.56 -15.76 37.88
N HIS A 11 30.52 -15.65 39.22
CA HIS A 11 30.74 -14.45 40.00
C HIS A 11 31.98 -13.65 39.62
N LYS A 12 31.82 -12.34 39.36
CA LYS A 12 32.70 -11.31 39.89
C LYS A 12 32.05 -9.92 39.75
N ASN A 13 32.07 -9.19 40.84
CA ASN A 13 31.67 -7.81 41.11
C ASN A 13 31.65 -6.86 39.89
N MET A 14 30.46 -6.35 39.54
CA MET A 14 30.28 -5.08 38.86
C MET A 14 29.14 -4.31 39.53
N HIS A 15 29.35 -3.01 39.78
CA HIS A 15 28.38 -2.09 40.37
C HIS A 15 27.09 -2.03 39.53
N PRO A 16 25.88 -1.97 40.14
CA PRO A 16 24.64 -1.83 39.42
C PRO A 16 24.55 -0.45 38.75
N CYS A 17 24.32 -0.45 37.47
CA CYS A 17 24.15 0.72 36.62
C CYS A 17 22.83 1.43 36.96
N LEU A 18 22.88 2.72 37.26
CA LEU A 18 21.75 3.61 37.60
C LEU A 18 20.59 3.68 36.56
N VAL A 19 20.74 3.05 35.41
CA VAL A 19 19.73 3.06 34.31
C VAL A 19 18.57 2.08 34.55
N GLU A 20 18.75 1.03 35.38
CA GLU A 20 17.66 0.07 35.66
C GLU A 20 16.62 0.59 36.66
N THR A 21 17.01 1.50 37.55
CA THR A 21 16.09 2.02 38.56
C THR A 21 15.08 3.05 38.03
N GLU A 22 15.43 3.87 37.05
CA GLU A 22 14.49 4.82 36.43
C GLU A 22 13.43 4.14 35.55
N SER A 23 13.79 3.10 34.81
CA SER A 23 12.81 2.36 34.00
C SER A 23 11.84 1.54 34.85
N VAL A 24 12.25 1.08 36.01
CA VAL A 24 11.37 0.38 36.97
C VAL A 24 10.45 1.37 37.70
N SER A 25 10.91 2.58 38.02
CA SER A 25 10.06 3.61 38.64
C SER A 25 8.97 4.13 37.67
N LEU A 26 9.30 4.34 36.41
CA LEU A 26 8.34 4.75 35.37
C LEU A 26 7.29 3.67 35.11
N LEU A 27 7.69 2.39 35.10
CA LEU A 27 6.75 1.26 35.03
C LEU A 27 5.86 1.16 36.28
N GLN A 28 6.41 1.46 37.46
CA GLN A 28 5.69 1.46 38.70
C GLN A 28 4.68 2.62 38.79
N GLU A 29 5.03 3.80 38.29
CA GLU A 29 4.11 4.93 38.13
C GLU A 29 2.99 4.63 37.12
N GLU A 30 3.30 4.07 35.95
CA GLU A 30 2.27 3.65 34.97
C GLU A 30 1.32 2.60 35.61
N ILE A 31 1.84 1.62 36.34
CA ILE A 31 1.03 0.60 37.02
C ILE A 31 0.15 1.25 38.10
N THR A 32 0.69 2.20 38.87
CA THR A 32 -0.07 2.90 39.91
C THR A 32 -1.17 3.79 39.30
N ILE A 33 -0.87 4.50 38.23
CA ILE A 33 -1.82 5.35 37.51
C ILE A 33 -2.93 4.50 36.84
N ILE A 34 -2.58 3.36 36.24
CA ILE A 34 -3.54 2.39 35.69
C ILE A 34 -4.41 1.80 36.80
N THR A 35 -3.85 1.54 37.98
CA THR A 35 -4.60 1.02 39.12
C THR A 35 -5.57 2.06 39.68
N MET A 36 -5.21 3.33 39.73
CA MET A 36 -6.12 4.42 40.10
C MET A 36 -7.24 4.66 39.09
N ALA A 37 -6.96 4.61 37.79
CA ALA A 37 -7.98 4.73 36.77
C ALA A 37 -8.95 3.53 36.77
N SER A 38 -8.45 2.31 37.03
CA SER A 38 -9.29 1.11 37.17
C SER A 38 -10.19 1.10 38.41
N SER A 39 -9.92 1.95 39.40
CA SER A 39 -10.79 2.14 40.55
C SER A 39 -12.01 3.02 40.26
N THR A 40 -11.95 3.83 39.18
CA THR A 40 -13.02 4.77 38.84
C THR A 40 -13.98 4.22 37.78
N PHE A 41 -13.48 3.45 36.81
CA PHE A 41 -14.29 2.90 35.71
C PHE A 41 -14.12 1.38 35.57
N PRO A 42 -15.21 0.62 35.33
CA PRO A 42 -15.14 -0.80 35.05
C PRO A 42 -14.44 -1.06 33.70
N THR A 43 -13.89 -2.27 33.53
CA THR A 43 -13.25 -2.67 32.28
C THR A 43 -14.27 -2.93 31.17
N VAL A 44 -13.90 -2.69 29.91
CA VAL A 44 -14.77 -2.85 28.71
C VAL A 44 -15.37 -4.27 28.58
N ASN A 45 -14.74 -5.29 29.13
CA ASN A 45 -15.25 -6.67 29.14
C ASN A 45 -16.58 -6.80 29.93
N LYS A 46 -16.82 -5.90 30.91
CA LYS A 46 -18.05 -5.86 31.71
C LYS A 46 -19.18 -5.14 30.97
N CYS A 47 -18.90 -4.41 29.87
CA CYS A 47 -19.92 -3.75 29.09
C CYS A 47 -20.71 -4.77 28.25
N THR A 48 -22.03 -4.83 28.43
CA THR A 48 -22.90 -5.61 27.55
C THR A 48 -23.02 -4.94 26.20
N SER A 49 -23.08 -5.74 25.13
CA SER A 49 -23.36 -5.29 23.76
C SER A 49 -24.79 -5.55 23.31
N ILE A 50 -25.61 -6.17 24.16
CA ILE A 50 -27.01 -6.52 23.84
C ILE A 50 -27.90 -5.34 24.20
N GLY A 51 -28.83 -4.95 23.31
CA GLY A 51 -29.78 -3.87 23.51
C GLY A 51 -29.18 -2.46 23.40
N ARG A 52 -28.05 -2.32 22.68
CA ARG A 52 -27.34 -1.03 22.54
C ARG A 52 -27.64 -0.29 21.22
N GLU A 53 -28.57 -0.78 20.42
CA GLU A 53 -28.90 -0.25 19.08
C GLU A 53 -29.37 1.22 19.07
N LYS A 54 -29.87 1.71 20.21
CA LYS A 54 -30.29 3.10 20.39
C LYS A 54 -29.28 3.97 21.15
N HIS A 55 -28.21 3.36 21.65
CA HIS A 55 -27.22 4.05 22.46
C HIS A 55 -26.19 4.77 21.60
N THR A 56 -25.65 5.87 22.17
CA THR A 56 -24.54 6.62 21.61
C THR A 56 -23.26 6.21 22.33
N VAL A 57 -22.24 5.74 21.57
CA VAL A 57 -20.91 5.46 22.09
C VAL A 57 -19.92 6.52 21.64
N VAL A 58 -19.06 6.95 22.55
CA VAL A 58 -17.88 7.80 22.28
C VAL A 58 -16.65 7.02 22.67
N ALA A 59 -15.77 6.78 21.71
CA ALA A 59 -14.56 6.01 21.91
C ALA A 59 -13.30 6.82 21.55
N ASP A 60 -12.27 6.72 22.37
CA ASP A 60 -10.92 7.07 21.93
C ASP A 60 -10.42 6.10 20.87
N MET A 61 -9.34 6.45 20.17
CA MET A 61 -8.82 5.64 19.06
C MET A 61 -7.60 4.81 19.49
N ASP A 62 -6.49 5.45 19.88
CA ASP A 62 -5.21 4.79 20.15
C ASP A 62 -5.20 4.08 21.51
N GLY A 63 -4.98 2.77 21.52
CA GLY A 63 -5.08 1.96 22.74
C GLY A 63 -6.52 1.59 23.12
N THR A 64 -7.51 2.18 22.47
CA THR A 64 -8.95 1.96 22.73
C THR A 64 -9.60 1.20 21.57
N LEU A 65 -9.90 1.85 20.44
CA LEU A 65 -10.36 1.18 19.23
C LEU A 65 -9.24 0.40 18.56
N LEU A 66 -8.01 0.90 18.64
CA LEU A 66 -6.80 0.23 18.20
C LEU A 66 -6.08 -0.40 19.39
N ILE A 67 -5.44 -1.55 19.18
CA ILE A 67 -4.58 -2.19 20.17
C ILE A 67 -3.30 -1.36 20.40
N GLY A 68 -2.77 -0.78 19.31
CA GLY A 68 -1.60 0.09 19.34
C GLY A 68 -1.89 1.41 20.04
N ARG A 69 -1.07 1.73 21.06
CA ARG A 69 -1.17 2.98 21.82
C ARG A 69 -0.41 4.14 21.22
N SER A 70 0.39 3.90 20.20
CA SER A 70 1.25 4.90 19.56
C SER A 70 0.82 5.17 18.13
N SER A 71 0.54 6.41 17.83
CA SER A 71 0.26 6.88 16.46
C SER A 71 1.54 7.07 15.62
N PHE A 72 2.75 6.87 16.20
CA PHE A 72 4.03 7.03 15.49
C PHE A 72 4.05 6.36 14.11
N PRO A 73 3.67 5.06 13.95
CA PRO A 73 3.75 4.40 12.66
C PRO A 73 2.82 5.01 11.60
N TYR A 74 1.69 5.56 12.01
CA TYR A 74 0.71 6.14 11.10
C TYR A 74 1.18 7.52 10.59
N PHE A 75 1.80 8.32 11.45
CA PHE A 75 2.49 9.55 11.03
C PHE A 75 3.70 9.26 10.13
N ALA A 76 4.47 8.21 10.43
CA ALA A 76 5.58 7.76 9.59
C ALA A 76 5.11 7.33 8.19
N LEU A 77 3.95 6.65 8.09
CA LEU A 77 3.31 6.33 6.81
C LEU A 77 2.96 7.60 6.02
N ILE A 78 2.33 8.59 6.65
CA ILE A 78 2.04 9.89 6.00
C ILE A 78 3.35 10.56 5.55
N ALA A 79 4.36 10.61 6.41
CA ALA A 79 5.65 11.22 6.09
C ALA A 79 6.30 10.55 4.87
N PHE A 80 6.32 9.22 4.81
CA PHE A 80 6.91 8.48 3.71
C PHE A 80 6.08 8.56 2.42
N GLU A 81 4.78 8.28 2.50
CA GLU A 81 3.91 8.14 1.32
C GLU A 81 3.60 9.48 0.64
N VAL A 82 3.60 10.60 1.39
CA VAL A 82 3.38 11.95 0.84
C VAL A 82 4.70 12.67 0.58
N GLY A 83 5.67 12.56 1.50
CA GLY A 83 6.91 13.34 1.47
C GLY A 83 8.17 12.56 1.09
N GLY A 84 8.03 11.23 0.89
CA GLY A 84 9.14 10.36 0.51
C GLY A 84 10.17 10.13 1.62
N VAL A 85 11.32 9.59 1.21
CA VAL A 85 12.40 9.18 2.13
C VAL A 85 12.92 10.34 2.97
N LEU A 86 13.11 11.52 2.37
CA LEU A 86 13.62 12.69 3.09
C LEU A 86 12.69 13.12 4.22
N ARG A 87 11.39 13.10 4.00
CA ARG A 87 10.42 13.45 5.04
C ARG A 87 10.38 12.39 6.15
N LEU A 88 10.51 11.12 5.80
CA LEU A 88 10.62 10.06 6.80
C LEU A 88 11.88 10.24 7.66
N LEU A 89 13.02 10.63 7.04
CA LEU A 89 14.25 10.94 7.77
C LEU A 89 14.05 12.12 8.74
N ILE A 90 13.47 13.24 8.26
CA ILE A 90 13.15 14.41 9.11
C ILE A 90 12.23 13.99 10.27
N TYR A 91 11.20 13.18 9.99
CA TYR A 91 10.28 12.67 10.99
C TYR A 91 11.01 11.81 12.04
N LEU A 92 11.90 10.92 11.61
CA LEU A 92 12.66 10.07 12.50
C LEU A 92 13.64 10.88 13.39
N LEU A 93 14.30 11.89 12.81
CA LEU A 93 15.19 12.80 13.56
C LEU A 93 14.42 13.69 14.56
N ALA A 94 13.18 14.05 14.25
CA ALA A 94 12.33 14.82 15.17
C ALA A 94 11.73 13.94 16.31
N SER A 95 11.69 12.62 16.15
CA SER A 95 11.04 11.72 17.10
C SER A 95 11.65 11.71 18.51
N PRO A 96 12.98 11.77 18.71
CA PRO A 96 13.56 11.91 20.05
C PRO A 96 13.14 13.22 20.74
N ILE A 97 13.10 14.33 19.99
CA ILE A 97 12.65 15.62 20.50
C ILE A 97 11.16 15.54 20.89
N ALA A 98 10.34 14.91 20.07
CA ALA A 98 8.93 14.67 20.37
C ALA A 98 8.76 13.83 21.64
N ALA A 99 9.58 12.79 21.83
CA ALA A 99 9.56 11.96 23.03
C ALA A 99 9.95 12.74 24.29
N ILE A 100 11.01 13.54 24.22
CA ILE A 100 11.43 14.41 25.34
C ILE A 100 10.29 15.37 25.71
N LEU A 101 9.68 16.05 24.72
CA LEU A 101 8.59 16.98 24.99
C LEU A 101 7.33 16.26 25.51
N TYR A 102 7.06 15.04 25.04
CA TYR A 102 5.95 14.22 25.50
C TYR A 102 6.07 13.89 26.98
N TYR A 103 7.23 13.44 27.43
CA TYR A 103 7.46 13.01 28.81
C TYR A 103 7.72 14.16 29.80
N PHE A 104 8.47 15.20 29.39
CA PHE A 104 8.90 16.26 30.31
C PHE A 104 8.04 17.52 30.27
N ILE A 105 7.23 17.75 29.21
CA ILE A 105 6.40 18.95 29.09
C ILE A 105 4.92 18.56 29.04
N SER A 106 4.48 17.88 27.98
CA SER A 106 3.10 17.40 27.83
C SER A 106 2.94 16.47 26.62
N GLU A 107 1.97 15.58 26.70
CA GLU A 107 1.55 14.74 25.57
C GLU A 107 1.23 15.59 24.30
N SER A 108 0.54 16.71 24.49
CA SER A 108 0.22 17.64 23.39
C SER A 108 1.47 18.22 22.70
N ALA A 109 2.53 18.54 23.45
CA ALA A 109 3.77 19.09 22.88
C ALA A 109 4.50 18.06 22.02
N GLY A 110 4.59 16.81 22.47
CA GLY A 110 5.17 15.72 21.71
C GLY A 110 4.42 15.45 20.40
N ILE A 111 3.09 15.34 20.48
CA ILE A 111 2.24 15.12 19.29
C ILE A 111 2.37 16.29 18.30
N GLN A 112 2.46 17.55 18.77
CA GLN A 112 2.65 18.73 17.92
C GLN A 112 3.89 18.63 17.05
N VAL A 113 5.01 18.16 17.62
CA VAL A 113 6.27 17.97 16.86
C VAL A 113 6.10 16.88 15.80
N LEU A 114 5.44 15.77 16.13
CA LEU A 114 5.20 14.67 15.18
C LEU A 114 4.30 15.13 14.02
N VAL A 115 3.22 15.90 14.30
CA VAL A 115 2.35 16.46 13.28
C VAL A 115 3.13 17.42 12.38
N PHE A 116 3.92 18.32 12.96
CA PHE A 116 4.74 19.26 12.19
C PHE A 116 5.75 18.54 11.31
N ALA A 117 6.53 17.62 11.87
CA ALA A 117 7.55 16.88 11.14
C ALA A 117 6.98 16.01 10.02
N SER A 118 5.78 15.43 10.22
CA SER A 118 5.16 14.57 9.20
C SER A 118 4.42 15.33 8.12
N MET A 119 3.76 16.48 8.43
CA MET A 119 2.75 17.06 7.54
C MET A 119 3.03 18.50 7.07
N ALA A 120 3.94 19.26 7.72
CA ALA A 120 4.18 20.66 7.38
C ALA A 120 4.58 20.83 5.90
N GLY A 121 3.90 21.74 5.19
CA GLY A 121 4.12 22.05 3.78
C GLY A 121 3.47 21.08 2.78
N MET A 122 2.88 19.97 3.24
CA MET A 122 2.22 18.99 2.37
C MET A 122 0.86 19.46 1.89
N LYS A 123 0.44 19.07 0.69
CA LYS A 123 -0.93 19.31 0.19
C LYS A 123 -1.92 18.50 1.00
N LEU A 124 -3.02 19.12 1.45
CA LEU A 124 -4.08 18.42 2.19
C LEU A 124 -4.68 17.27 1.38
N SER A 125 -4.90 17.47 0.08
CA SER A 125 -5.42 16.44 -0.82
C SER A 125 -4.49 15.21 -0.91
N SER A 126 -3.16 15.40 -0.79
CA SER A 126 -2.20 14.29 -0.77
C SER A 126 -2.26 13.53 0.55
N ILE A 127 -2.40 14.23 1.68
CA ILE A 127 -2.58 13.62 3.01
C ILE A 127 -3.88 12.81 3.02
N GLU A 128 -4.98 13.39 2.56
CA GLU A 128 -6.29 12.73 2.48
C GLU A 128 -6.25 11.49 1.57
N SER A 129 -5.58 11.60 0.43
CA SER A 129 -5.42 10.46 -0.49
C SER A 129 -4.65 9.30 0.15
N VAL A 130 -3.60 9.57 0.95
CA VAL A 130 -2.88 8.54 1.71
C VAL A 130 -3.76 8.01 2.84
N ALA A 131 -4.48 8.86 3.55
CA ALA A 131 -5.42 8.46 4.60
C ALA A 131 -6.49 7.48 4.07
N ARG A 132 -6.97 7.69 2.85
CA ARG A 132 -7.98 6.83 2.21
C ARG A 132 -7.39 5.53 1.64
N ALA A 133 -6.21 5.58 1.02
CA ALA A 133 -5.69 4.45 0.26
C ALA A 133 -4.64 3.60 0.99
N VAL A 134 -3.99 4.13 2.04
CA VAL A 134 -2.89 3.46 2.73
C VAL A 134 -3.26 3.06 4.15
N LEU A 135 -3.75 4.01 4.96
CA LEU A 135 -3.94 3.78 6.39
C LEU A 135 -4.99 2.71 6.74
N PRO A 136 -6.11 2.53 5.98
CA PRO A 136 -7.16 1.59 6.36
C PRO A 136 -6.67 0.16 6.56
N LYS A 137 -5.73 -0.31 5.75
CA LYS A 137 -5.15 -1.65 5.91
C LYS A 137 -4.43 -1.81 7.25
N PHE A 138 -3.66 -0.80 7.64
CA PHE A 138 -2.88 -0.84 8.88
C PHE A 138 -3.77 -0.65 10.11
N TYR A 139 -4.79 0.21 10.04
CA TYR A 139 -5.77 0.39 11.10
C TYR A 139 -6.62 -0.86 11.30
N SER A 140 -7.13 -1.47 10.22
CA SER A 140 -7.97 -2.67 10.31
C SER A 140 -7.24 -3.87 10.91
N SER A 141 -5.93 -3.97 10.70
CA SER A 141 -5.09 -5.02 11.32
C SER A 141 -4.73 -4.76 12.78
N ASP A 142 -5.21 -3.67 13.37
CA ASP A 142 -4.88 -3.23 14.73
C ASP A 142 -6.14 -3.03 15.60
N LEU A 143 -7.32 -3.47 15.13
CA LEU A 143 -8.59 -3.28 15.86
C LEU A 143 -8.69 -4.16 17.11
N HIS A 144 -9.10 -3.53 18.24
CA HIS A 144 -9.29 -4.19 19.51
C HIS A 144 -10.66 -4.91 19.56
N PRO A 145 -10.70 -6.25 19.78
CA PRO A 145 -11.93 -7.04 19.63
C PRO A 145 -13.03 -6.67 20.64
N GLU A 146 -12.68 -6.45 21.91
CA GLU A 146 -13.67 -6.14 22.93
C GLU A 146 -14.27 -4.73 22.76
N THR A 147 -13.44 -3.77 22.38
CA THR A 147 -13.90 -2.42 22.09
C THR A 147 -14.77 -2.41 20.83
N TRP A 148 -14.35 -3.15 19.79
CA TRP A 148 -15.14 -3.30 18.56
C TRP A 148 -16.52 -3.94 18.83
N ARG A 149 -16.57 -4.97 19.69
CA ARG A 149 -17.81 -5.63 20.10
C ARG A 149 -18.82 -4.62 20.66
N VAL A 150 -18.39 -3.72 21.53
CA VAL A 150 -19.24 -2.68 22.13
C VAL A 150 -19.54 -1.59 21.11
N PHE A 151 -18.50 -1.07 20.43
CA PHE A 151 -18.63 0.04 19.48
C PHE A 151 -19.57 -0.29 18.32
N SER A 152 -19.45 -1.51 17.75
CA SER A 152 -20.28 -1.96 16.63
C SER A 152 -21.74 -2.23 17.00
N SER A 153 -22.04 -2.51 18.28
CA SER A 153 -23.41 -2.75 18.75
C SER A 153 -24.24 -1.48 18.94
N CYS A 154 -23.58 -0.31 19.04
CA CYS A 154 -24.26 0.96 19.26
C CYS A 154 -24.78 1.56 17.97
N GLY A 155 -25.97 2.22 18.06
CA GLY A 155 -26.61 2.85 16.90
C GLY A 155 -25.97 4.16 16.47
N LYS A 156 -25.45 4.95 17.41
CA LYS A 156 -24.72 6.19 17.12
C LYS A 156 -23.28 6.07 17.61
N ARG A 157 -22.32 6.21 16.69
CA ARG A 157 -20.90 5.95 16.92
C ARG A 157 -20.08 7.22 16.75
N CYS A 158 -19.47 7.68 17.82
CA CYS A 158 -18.57 8.83 17.80
C CYS A 158 -17.15 8.41 18.17
N VAL A 159 -16.14 8.91 17.46
CA VAL A 159 -14.74 8.72 17.80
C VAL A 159 -14.12 10.06 18.16
N LEU A 160 -13.44 10.10 19.30
CA LEU A 160 -12.83 11.31 19.87
C LEU A 160 -11.31 11.05 20.06
N THR A 161 -10.49 11.63 19.19
CA THR A 161 -9.06 11.27 19.10
C THR A 161 -8.12 12.47 19.06
N ALA A 162 -6.92 12.31 19.60
CA ALA A 162 -5.82 13.27 19.48
C ALA A 162 -5.25 13.32 18.06
N ASN A 163 -5.47 12.30 17.24
CA ASN A 163 -5.00 12.26 15.87
C ASN A 163 -5.64 13.34 14.99
N PRO A 164 -4.92 13.84 13.98
CA PRO A 164 -5.48 14.72 12.97
C PRO A 164 -6.70 14.08 12.27
N ARG A 165 -7.85 14.78 12.28
CA ARG A 165 -9.10 14.28 11.71
C ARG A 165 -8.94 13.85 10.24
N ILE A 166 -8.24 14.66 9.44
CA ILE A 166 -7.96 14.35 8.03
C ILE A 166 -7.30 13.00 7.82
N MET A 167 -6.54 12.51 8.80
CA MET A 167 -5.80 11.25 8.73
C MET A 167 -6.68 10.05 9.04
N VAL A 168 -7.61 10.18 9.99
CA VAL A 168 -8.36 9.05 10.55
C VAL A 168 -9.80 8.94 10.05
N GLU A 169 -10.41 10.06 9.67
CA GLU A 169 -11.82 10.13 9.29
C GLU A 169 -12.20 9.17 8.15
N PRO A 170 -11.42 9.01 7.06
CA PRO A 170 -11.76 8.07 6.00
C PRO A 170 -11.92 6.63 6.50
N PHE A 171 -11.03 6.17 7.37
CA PHE A 171 -11.11 4.83 7.93
C PHE A 171 -12.28 4.68 8.89
N LEU A 172 -12.43 5.62 9.81
CA LEU A 172 -13.46 5.56 10.86
C LEU A 172 -14.87 5.60 10.28
N LYS A 173 -15.12 6.45 9.28
CA LYS A 173 -16.43 6.55 8.63
C LYS A 173 -16.70 5.40 7.67
N GLU A 174 -15.76 5.11 6.75
CA GLU A 174 -16.01 4.16 5.67
C GLU A 174 -15.93 2.69 6.12
N PHE A 175 -15.05 2.36 7.07
CA PHE A 175 -14.80 0.97 7.48
C PHE A 175 -15.34 0.61 8.86
N LEU A 176 -15.43 1.56 9.80
CA LEU A 176 -16.01 1.32 11.13
C LEU A 176 -17.46 1.82 11.25
N GLY A 177 -17.93 2.58 10.27
CA GLY A 177 -19.29 3.14 10.32
C GLY A 177 -19.47 4.18 11.42
N ALA A 178 -18.44 4.99 11.72
CA ALA A 178 -18.57 6.08 12.66
C ALA A 178 -19.40 7.21 12.06
N ASP A 179 -20.43 7.64 12.78
CA ASP A 179 -21.29 8.77 12.38
C ASP A 179 -20.55 10.10 12.55
N MET A 180 -19.74 10.19 13.60
CA MET A 180 -19.04 11.42 13.96
C MET A 180 -17.57 11.12 14.31
N VAL A 181 -16.67 11.99 13.82
CA VAL A 181 -15.25 11.93 14.14
C VAL A 181 -14.80 13.30 14.64
N LEU A 182 -14.45 13.35 15.92
CA LEU A 182 -13.89 14.51 16.61
C LEU A 182 -12.39 14.30 16.74
N GLY A 183 -11.61 14.91 15.85
CA GLY A 183 -10.15 14.80 15.81
C GLY A 183 -9.48 16.16 15.87
N THR A 184 -8.20 16.16 16.06
CA THR A 184 -7.37 17.38 16.03
C THR A 184 -7.40 18.01 14.65
N GLU A 185 -7.64 19.33 14.59
CA GLU A 185 -7.69 20.07 13.32
C GLU A 185 -6.34 20.72 13.00
N ILE A 186 -5.85 20.49 11.78
CA ILE A 186 -4.58 21.05 11.30
C ILE A 186 -4.85 22.38 10.59
N ALA A 187 -4.07 23.40 10.94
CA ALA A 187 -4.11 24.67 10.24
C ALA A 187 -3.56 24.51 8.81
N SER A 188 -4.20 25.18 7.86
CA SER A 188 -3.81 25.11 6.45
C SER A 188 -3.72 26.49 5.82
N TYR A 189 -2.82 26.60 4.84
CA TYR A 189 -2.67 27.81 4.03
C TYR A 189 -2.54 27.43 2.56
N LYS A 190 -3.37 28.01 1.71
CA LYS A 190 -3.42 27.72 0.26
C LYS A 190 -3.47 26.21 -0.07
N GLY A 191 -4.28 25.43 0.68
CA GLY A 191 -4.44 24.00 0.47
C GLY A 191 -3.27 23.13 0.93
N ARG A 192 -2.31 23.71 1.69
CA ARG A 192 -1.20 23.00 2.31
C ARG A 192 -1.30 23.03 3.83
N ALA A 193 -0.99 21.91 4.49
CA ALA A 193 -0.88 21.84 5.93
C ALA A 193 0.30 22.72 6.41
N THR A 194 0.06 23.58 7.39
CA THR A 194 1.15 24.36 8.00
C THR A 194 1.96 23.54 9.01
N GLY A 195 1.41 22.40 9.45
CA GLY A 195 1.94 21.63 10.57
C GLY A 195 1.54 22.16 11.95
N LEU A 196 0.83 23.29 12.00
CA LEU A 196 0.29 23.86 13.23
C LEU A 196 -1.14 23.38 13.47
N ILE A 197 -1.58 23.44 14.71
CA ILE A 197 -2.90 22.96 15.15
C ILE A 197 -3.83 24.12 15.36
N CYS A 198 -5.09 23.99 14.91
CA CYS A 198 -6.17 24.93 15.17
C CYS A 198 -6.67 24.85 16.63
N LYS A 199 -7.36 25.91 17.10
CA LYS A 199 -8.06 25.86 18.40
C LYS A 199 -9.15 24.79 18.39
N PRO A 200 -9.34 24.03 19.49
CA PRO A 200 -8.82 24.22 20.85
C PRO A 200 -7.42 23.63 21.08
N GLY A 201 -6.73 23.12 20.06
CA GLY A 201 -5.45 22.46 20.15
C GLY A 201 -5.57 20.95 19.97
N ILE A 202 -4.55 20.19 20.36
CA ILE A 202 -4.57 18.73 20.30
C ILE A 202 -5.57 18.22 21.34
N LEU A 203 -6.42 17.27 20.93
CA LEU A 203 -7.52 16.74 21.75
C LEU A 203 -7.00 15.68 22.71
N VAL A 204 -6.45 16.14 23.85
CA VAL A 204 -5.97 15.33 24.97
C VAL A 204 -6.59 15.88 26.26
N GLY A 205 -6.91 15.02 27.20
CA GLY A 205 -7.41 15.38 28.53
C GLY A 205 -8.67 16.26 28.48
N ASP A 206 -8.64 17.38 29.20
CA ASP A 206 -9.78 18.31 29.32
C ASP A 206 -10.25 18.86 27.96
N LYS A 207 -9.38 18.94 26.96
CA LYS A 207 -9.80 19.38 25.61
C LYS A 207 -10.72 18.39 24.94
N LYS A 208 -10.55 17.07 25.18
CA LYS A 208 -11.52 16.05 24.76
C LYS A 208 -12.89 16.31 25.39
N ALA A 209 -12.92 16.54 26.71
CA ALA A 209 -14.15 16.83 27.44
C ALA A 209 -14.83 18.12 26.96
N GLN A 210 -14.07 19.18 26.71
CA GLN A 210 -14.59 20.45 26.19
C GLN A 210 -15.24 20.27 24.81
N VAL A 211 -14.57 19.57 23.89
CA VAL A 211 -15.11 19.32 22.54
C VAL A 211 -16.35 18.43 22.62
N LEU A 212 -16.35 17.41 23.47
CA LEU A 212 -17.50 16.54 23.67
C LEU A 212 -18.70 17.33 24.20
N LYS A 213 -18.51 18.13 25.25
CA LYS A 213 -19.55 18.99 25.83
C LYS A 213 -20.11 19.99 24.81
N LYS A 214 -19.21 20.59 23.98
CA LYS A 214 -19.66 21.50 22.91
C LYS A 214 -20.48 20.78 21.85
N THR A 215 -20.20 19.51 21.57
CA THR A 215 -20.83 18.73 20.49
C THR A 215 -22.19 18.18 20.92
N PHE A 216 -22.29 17.68 22.14
CA PHE A 216 -23.50 17.02 22.66
C PHE A 216 -24.36 17.92 23.53
N GLY A 217 -23.84 19.08 23.97
CA GLY A 217 -24.55 19.97 24.86
C GLY A 217 -24.90 19.29 26.19
N ASP A 218 -26.18 19.31 26.53
CA ASP A 218 -26.70 18.67 27.74
C ASP A 218 -27.07 17.19 27.55
N GLU A 219 -27.16 16.70 26.32
CA GLU A 219 -27.33 15.27 26.04
C GLU A 219 -26.04 14.51 26.35
N LYS A 220 -26.06 13.65 27.39
CA LYS A 220 -24.94 12.80 27.71
C LYS A 220 -24.89 11.59 26.80
N PRO A 221 -23.77 11.32 26.10
CA PRO A 221 -23.58 10.05 25.44
C PRO A 221 -23.76 8.88 26.42
N ASP A 222 -24.24 7.75 25.95
CA ASP A 222 -24.51 6.61 26.82
C ASP A 222 -23.22 5.92 27.29
N ILE A 223 -22.25 5.70 26.38
CA ILE A 223 -21.04 4.92 26.65
C ILE A 223 -19.79 5.72 26.29
N GLY A 224 -18.83 5.80 27.21
CA GLY A 224 -17.48 6.33 26.98
C GLY A 224 -16.44 5.22 27.06
N LEU A 225 -15.57 5.12 26.06
CA LEU A 225 -14.48 4.11 25.99
C LEU A 225 -13.14 4.82 25.89
N GLY A 226 -12.20 4.52 26.79
CA GLY A 226 -10.83 5.08 26.81
C GLY A 226 -9.83 4.12 27.40
N ASP A 227 -8.54 4.35 27.20
CA ASP A 227 -7.46 3.48 27.70
C ASP A 227 -6.53 4.18 28.72
N ARG A 228 -6.64 5.51 28.82
CA ARG A 228 -5.75 6.34 29.64
C ARG A 228 -6.47 7.18 30.68
N VAL A 229 -5.71 7.62 31.70
CA VAL A 229 -6.20 8.60 32.67
C VAL A 229 -6.61 9.92 32.01
N THR A 230 -5.93 10.32 30.94
CA THR A 230 -6.28 11.50 30.13
C THR A 230 -7.63 11.39 29.43
N ASP A 231 -8.26 10.21 29.41
CA ASP A 231 -9.59 9.98 28.86
C ASP A 231 -10.69 10.10 29.92
N ALA A 232 -10.32 10.00 31.20
CA ALA A 232 -11.28 10.07 32.31
C ALA A 232 -12.20 11.31 32.26
N PRO A 233 -11.74 12.54 31.91
CA PRO A 233 -12.58 13.70 31.85
C PRO A 233 -13.75 13.59 30.85
N PHE A 234 -13.52 13.02 29.65
CA PHE A 234 -14.60 12.85 28.69
C PHE A 234 -15.49 11.64 29.03
N MET A 235 -14.91 10.56 29.59
CA MET A 235 -15.67 9.39 30.02
C MET A 235 -16.65 9.72 31.14
N ALA A 236 -16.27 10.62 32.06
CA ALA A 236 -17.13 11.10 33.14
C ALA A 236 -18.34 11.93 32.63
N LEU A 237 -18.30 12.45 31.40
CA LEU A 237 -19.42 13.12 30.76
C LEU A 237 -20.44 12.14 30.15
N CYS A 238 -20.09 10.87 30.02
CA CYS A 238 -20.97 9.81 29.55
C CYS A 238 -21.79 9.21 30.71
N LYS A 239 -22.89 8.51 30.39
CA LYS A 239 -23.68 7.82 31.42
C LYS A 239 -22.94 6.63 32.01
N GLU A 240 -22.22 5.89 31.16
CA GLU A 240 -21.37 4.76 31.52
C GLU A 240 -19.97 4.98 30.94
N GLY A 241 -18.93 4.85 31.75
CA GLY A 241 -17.53 4.87 31.30
C GLY A 241 -16.88 3.50 31.45
N TYR A 242 -16.05 3.09 30.47
CA TYR A 242 -15.33 1.82 30.53
C TYR A 242 -13.89 1.99 30.08
N ILE A 243 -12.97 1.44 30.89
CA ILE A 243 -11.53 1.46 30.58
C ILE A 243 -11.13 0.24 29.75
N VAL A 244 -10.29 0.47 28.75
CA VAL A 244 -9.72 -0.59 27.91
C VAL A 244 -8.32 -0.92 28.43
N PRO A 245 -8.14 -2.10 29.06
CA PRO A 245 -6.84 -2.45 29.62
C PRO A 245 -5.84 -2.81 28.53
N ALA A 246 -4.58 -2.41 28.71
CA ALA A 246 -3.49 -2.86 27.84
C ALA A 246 -3.27 -4.37 28.00
N LYS A 247 -3.55 -5.15 26.97
CA LYS A 247 -3.25 -6.58 26.95
C LYS A 247 -2.10 -6.85 25.99
N PRO A 248 -1.01 -7.53 26.40
CA PRO A 248 0.17 -7.75 25.56
C PRO A 248 -0.08 -8.65 24.33
N LYS A 249 -1.09 -9.53 24.38
CA LYS A 249 -1.46 -10.44 23.28
C LYS A 249 -2.98 -10.52 23.16
N VAL A 250 -3.52 -9.76 22.21
CA VAL A 250 -4.94 -9.81 21.83
C VAL A 250 -5.00 -10.15 20.34
N THR A 251 -5.88 -11.10 19.96
CA THR A 251 -6.18 -11.38 18.57
C THR A 251 -6.99 -10.23 18.00
N THR A 252 -6.54 -9.66 16.88
CA THR A 252 -7.23 -8.55 16.22
C THR A 252 -8.56 -8.97 15.61
N VAL A 253 -9.45 -8.00 15.37
CA VAL A 253 -10.70 -8.22 14.62
C VAL A 253 -10.36 -8.58 13.18
N THR A 254 -10.98 -9.61 12.66
CA THR A 254 -10.86 -9.98 11.25
C THR A 254 -11.68 -9.04 10.36
N SER A 255 -11.21 -8.79 9.13
CA SER A 255 -11.84 -7.82 8.22
C SER A 255 -13.26 -8.19 7.80
N ASP A 256 -13.64 -9.47 7.84
CA ASP A 256 -14.98 -9.97 7.57
C ASP A 256 -16.06 -9.42 8.52
N LYS A 257 -15.65 -9.01 9.74
CA LYS A 257 -16.53 -8.40 10.75
C LYS A 257 -16.73 -6.90 10.57
N LEU A 258 -16.10 -6.28 9.58
CA LEU A 258 -16.23 -4.86 9.30
C LEU A 258 -17.42 -4.60 8.36
N PRO A 259 -18.08 -3.43 8.45
CA PRO A 259 -19.11 -3.02 7.51
C PRO A 259 -18.67 -3.09 6.04
N LYS A 260 -17.37 -2.88 5.80
CA LYS A 260 -16.73 -2.96 4.49
C LYS A 260 -15.53 -3.91 4.57
N PRO A 261 -15.74 -5.23 4.35
CA PRO A 261 -14.71 -6.23 4.59
C PRO A 261 -13.55 -6.18 3.60
N ILE A 262 -13.79 -5.69 2.37
CA ILE A 262 -12.77 -5.60 1.33
C ILE A 262 -12.02 -4.27 1.43
N ILE A 263 -10.74 -4.35 1.75
CA ILE A 263 -9.85 -3.20 1.90
C ILE A 263 -8.77 -3.25 0.84
N PHE A 264 -8.89 -2.38 -0.17
CA PHE A 264 -7.80 -2.15 -1.11
C PHE A 264 -6.70 -1.32 -0.48
N HIS A 265 -5.46 -1.63 -0.80
CA HIS A 265 -4.28 -0.95 -0.26
C HIS A 265 -3.30 -0.51 -1.35
N ASP A 266 -2.77 0.71 -1.22
CA ASP A 266 -1.88 1.30 -2.23
C ASP A 266 -0.57 1.90 -1.67
N GLY A 267 -0.19 1.64 -0.43
CA GLY A 267 1.08 2.09 0.16
C GLY A 267 2.30 1.42 -0.46
N ARG A 268 3.45 2.09 -0.40
CA ARG A 268 4.74 1.52 -0.79
C ARG A 268 5.33 0.61 0.28
N LEU A 269 5.07 0.88 1.55
CA LEU A 269 5.59 0.08 2.65
C LEU A 269 4.74 -1.17 2.87
N VAL A 270 5.41 -2.32 2.99
CA VAL A 270 4.76 -3.62 3.27
C VAL A 270 4.37 -3.73 4.74
N GLN A 271 5.24 -3.25 5.63
CA GLN A 271 5.05 -3.33 7.07
C GLN A 271 4.79 -1.96 7.69
N LYS A 272 4.10 -1.96 8.83
CA LYS A 272 3.89 -0.76 9.65
C LYS A 272 5.26 -0.22 10.12
N PRO A 273 5.64 1.02 9.78
CA PRO A 273 6.96 1.57 10.08
C PRO A 273 7.06 1.97 11.55
N THR A 274 7.38 1.01 12.42
CA THR A 274 7.85 1.29 13.78
C THR A 274 9.16 2.08 13.74
N PRO A 275 9.63 2.72 14.83
CA PRO A 275 10.88 3.48 14.83
C PRO A 275 12.07 2.68 14.26
N LEU A 276 12.21 1.42 14.68
CA LEU A 276 13.26 0.53 14.18
C LEU A 276 13.10 0.22 12.69
N MET A 277 11.86 -0.10 12.24
CA MET A 277 11.60 -0.38 10.83
C MET A 277 11.82 0.85 9.94
N ALA A 278 11.44 2.05 10.41
CA ALA A 278 11.71 3.30 9.71
C ALA A 278 13.22 3.57 9.55
N LEU A 279 14.00 3.32 10.60
CA LEU A 279 15.45 3.41 10.56
C LEU A 279 16.05 2.39 9.56
N LEU A 280 15.63 1.13 9.63
CA LEU A 280 16.09 0.08 8.71
C LEU A 280 15.75 0.42 7.25
N ILE A 281 14.58 1.00 6.98
CA ILE A 281 14.18 1.44 5.63
C ILE A 281 15.14 2.53 5.14
N ILE A 282 15.44 3.55 5.96
CA ILE A 282 16.33 4.65 5.60
C ILE A 282 17.75 4.14 5.33
N LEU A 283 18.27 3.27 6.19
CA LEU A 283 19.62 2.69 6.03
C LEU A 283 19.71 1.75 4.82
N TRP A 284 18.60 1.08 4.49
CA TRP A 284 18.57 0.14 3.36
C TRP A 284 18.48 0.81 1.99
N ILE A 285 17.76 1.93 1.86
CA ILE A 285 17.51 2.58 0.55
C ILE A 285 18.81 2.89 -0.22
N PRO A 286 19.90 3.43 0.37
CA PRO A 286 21.15 3.69 -0.33
C PRO A 286 21.80 2.42 -0.93
N ILE A 287 21.57 1.26 -0.33
CA ILE A 287 22.05 -0.04 -0.80
C ILE A 287 21.06 -0.67 -1.78
N GLY A 288 19.78 -0.63 -1.43
CA GLY A 288 18.70 -1.27 -2.18
C GLY A 288 18.46 -0.65 -3.55
N PHE A 289 18.62 0.68 -3.69
CA PHE A 289 18.40 1.35 -4.97
C PHE A 289 19.45 0.99 -6.03
N PRO A 290 20.77 1.04 -5.78
CA PRO A 290 21.78 0.51 -6.71
C PRO A 290 21.58 -0.98 -7.03
N LEU A 291 21.23 -1.78 -6.02
CA LEU A 291 20.92 -3.19 -6.21
C LEU A 291 19.70 -3.38 -7.14
N ALA A 292 18.66 -2.56 -7.00
CA ALA A 292 17.51 -2.58 -7.91
C ALA A 292 17.93 -2.23 -9.35
N CYS A 293 18.75 -1.20 -9.53
CA CYS A 293 19.29 -0.85 -10.86
C CYS A 293 20.07 -2.01 -11.48
N LEU A 294 20.92 -2.69 -10.71
CA LEU A 294 21.68 -3.84 -11.17
C LEU A 294 20.77 -5.02 -11.56
N ARG A 295 19.74 -5.32 -10.76
CA ARG A 295 18.75 -6.37 -11.05
C ARG A 295 17.93 -6.05 -12.29
N ILE A 296 17.50 -4.80 -12.47
CA ILE A 296 16.80 -4.35 -13.66
C ILE A 296 17.70 -4.46 -14.89
N ALA A 297 18.96 -4.02 -14.80
CA ALA A 297 19.94 -4.14 -15.87
C ALA A 297 20.18 -5.62 -16.26
N ALA A 298 20.35 -6.50 -15.27
CA ALA A 298 20.48 -7.93 -15.51
C ALA A 298 19.24 -8.51 -16.22
N GLY A 299 18.03 -8.17 -15.78
CA GLY A 299 16.80 -8.61 -16.42
C GLY A 299 16.61 -8.08 -17.85
N SER A 300 17.06 -6.83 -18.12
CA SER A 300 16.82 -6.16 -19.40
C SER A 300 17.89 -6.41 -20.47
N LEU A 301 19.13 -6.67 -20.06
CA LEU A 301 20.27 -6.76 -20.97
C LEU A 301 20.72 -8.19 -21.28
N LEU A 302 20.47 -9.13 -20.34
CA LEU A 302 20.85 -10.53 -20.54
C LEU A 302 19.83 -11.26 -21.42
N PRO A 303 20.28 -12.23 -22.25
CA PRO A 303 19.36 -13.16 -22.91
C PRO A 303 18.50 -13.91 -21.88
N MET A 304 17.21 -14.10 -22.17
CA MET A 304 16.21 -14.62 -21.22
C MET A 304 16.63 -15.93 -20.55
N LYS A 305 17.32 -16.81 -21.26
CA LYS A 305 17.84 -18.09 -20.73
C LYS A 305 18.82 -17.94 -19.55
N PHE A 306 19.48 -16.78 -19.43
CA PHE A 306 20.43 -16.50 -18.35
C PHE A 306 19.83 -15.67 -17.21
N VAL A 307 18.66 -15.04 -17.44
CA VAL A 307 18.02 -14.13 -16.46
C VAL A 307 17.69 -14.86 -15.16
N TYR A 308 17.25 -16.12 -15.23
CA TYR A 308 16.97 -16.93 -14.04
C TYR A 308 18.21 -17.06 -13.13
N CYS A 309 19.36 -17.44 -13.71
CA CYS A 309 20.62 -17.59 -12.96
C CYS A 309 21.11 -16.24 -12.42
N ALA A 310 21.02 -15.17 -13.22
CA ALA A 310 21.40 -13.83 -12.81
C ALA A 310 20.53 -13.31 -11.65
N PHE A 311 19.22 -13.49 -11.70
CA PHE A 311 18.32 -13.14 -10.61
C PHE A 311 18.65 -13.91 -9.34
N LYS A 312 18.88 -15.22 -9.44
CA LYS A 312 19.28 -16.06 -8.29
C LYS A 312 20.59 -15.56 -7.67
N ALA A 313 21.61 -15.24 -8.48
CA ALA A 313 22.88 -14.70 -8.02
C ALA A 313 22.73 -13.32 -7.34
N LEU A 314 21.78 -12.51 -7.80
CA LEU A 314 21.46 -11.19 -7.24
C LEU A 314 20.42 -11.25 -6.09
N GLY A 315 20.11 -12.44 -5.55
CA GLY A 315 19.24 -12.61 -4.40
C GLY A 315 17.73 -12.48 -4.70
N VAL A 316 17.32 -12.52 -5.99
CA VAL A 316 15.91 -12.64 -6.38
C VAL A 316 15.55 -14.11 -6.49
N ARG A 317 14.57 -14.55 -5.73
CA ARG A 317 14.14 -15.95 -5.69
C ARG A 317 12.99 -16.18 -6.65
N VAL A 318 13.23 -16.93 -7.73
CA VAL A 318 12.19 -17.36 -8.66
C VAL A 318 11.88 -18.84 -8.38
N ILE A 319 10.62 -19.13 -8.04
CA ILE A 319 10.15 -20.48 -7.73
C ILE A 319 9.19 -20.88 -8.85
N VAL A 320 9.49 -21.97 -9.54
CA VAL A 320 8.66 -22.51 -10.61
C VAL A 320 8.01 -23.79 -10.12
N LYS A 321 6.69 -23.88 -10.24
CA LYS A 321 5.87 -25.05 -9.88
C LYS A 321 5.03 -25.51 -11.09
N GLY A 322 4.68 -26.78 -11.11
CA GLY A 322 3.96 -27.39 -12.23
C GLY A 322 4.89 -27.65 -13.42
N THR A 323 4.31 -28.13 -14.52
CA THR A 323 5.05 -28.43 -15.75
C THR A 323 4.78 -27.37 -16.80
N PRO A 324 5.78 -26.54 -17.16
CA PRO A 324 5.60 -25.57 -18.23
C PRO A 324 5.31 -26.29 -19.56
N PRO A 325 4.40 -25.78 -20.40
CA PRO A 325 4.17 -26.36 -21.72
C PRO A 325 5.43 -26.21 -22.59
N PRO A 326 5.72 -27.18 -23.47
CA PRO A 326 6.83 -27.11 -24.40
C PRO A 326 6.66 -25.90 -25.35
N PRO A 327 7.74 -25.35 -25.91
CA PRO A 327 7.66 -24.34 -26.93
C PRO A 327 6.84 -24.84 -28.12
N VAL A 328 5.95 -24.01 -28.65
CA VAL A 328 5.28 -24.31 -29.92
C VAL A 328 6.28 -24.10 -31.03
N GLU A 329 6.68 -25.15 -31.73
CA GLU A 329 7.49 -25.05 -32.93
C GLU A 329 6.62 -24.45 -34.06
N THR A 330 6.86 -23.19 -34.37
CA THR A 330 6.26 -22.53 -35.54
C THR A 330 6.93 -23.06 -36.81
N SER A 331 6.63 -24.32 -37.16
CA SER A 331 6.95 -24.86 -38.46
C SER A 331 6.02 -24.22 -39.49
N LYS A 332 6.57 -23.73 -40.60
CA LYS A 332 5.80 -23.09 -41.69
C LYS A 332 4.71 -23.97 -42.31
N THR A 333 4.65 -25.25 -41.91
CA THR A 333 3.71 -26.27 -42.44
C THR A 333 2.58 -26.63 -41.49
N ASN A 334 2.69 -26.33 -40.18
CA ASN A 334 1.64 -26.60 -39.19
C ASN A 334 1.08 -25.29 -38.67
N HIS A 335 -0.18 -24.96 -38.97
CA HIS A 335 -0.95 -23.82 -38.48
C HIS A 335 -1.31 -23.95 -36.99
N GLN A 336 -0.36 -24.38 -36.15
CA GLN A 336 -0.58 -24.50 -34.72
C GLN A 336 -0.50 -23.12 -34.07
N SER A 337 -1.63 -22.65 -33.52
CA SER A 337 -1.70 -21.39 -32.77
C SER A 337 -0.84 -21.48 -31.53
N GLY A 338 -0.18 -20.37 -31.15
CA GLY A 338 0.54 -20.25 -29.89
C GLY A 338 -0.35 -20.42 -28.66
N VAL A 339 0.26 -20.76 -27.54
CA VAL A 339 -0.42 -20.88 -26.23
C VAL A 339 -0.69 -19.49 -25.65
N LEU A 340 -1.89 -19.29 -25.13
CA LEU A 340 -2.25 -18.10 -24.37
C LEU A 340 -2.11 -18.38 -22.87
N PHE A 341 -1.10 -17.79 -22.25
CA PHE A 341 -0.89 -17.85 -20.79
C PHE A 341 -1.82 -16.85 -20.09
N ILE A 342 -2.68 -17.35 -19.22
CA ILE A 342 -3.65 -16.57 -18.43
C ILE A 342 -3.11 -16.38 -17.02
N CYS A 343 -2.50 -15.23 -16.77
CA CYS A 343 -1.79 -14.96 -15.50
C CYS A 343 -2.66 -14.14 -14.54
N SER A 344 -2.64 -14.47 -13.24
CA SER A 344 -3.06 -13.53 -12.20
C SER A 344 -2.13 -12.31 -12.20
N HIS A 345 -2.65 -11.13 -11.84
CA HIS A 345 -1.92 -9.88 -12.02
C HIS A 345 -1.49 -9.25 -10.70
N ARG A 346 -0.24 -9.48 -10.30
CA ARG A 346 0.34 -9.00 -9.03
C ARG A 346 1.17 -7.74 -9.19
N THR A 347 2.00 -7.68 -10.23
CA THR A 347 2.85 -6.52 -10.55
C THR A 347 2.98 -6.37 -12.06
N LEU A 348 3.58 -5.27 -12.51
CA LEU A 348 3.98 -5.10 -13.92
C LEU A 348 5.02 -6.15 -14.39
N LEU A 349 5.65 -6.86 -13.45
CA LEU A 349 6.71 -7.82 -13.73
C LEU A 349 6.19 -9.23 -13.98
N ASP A 350 4.88 -9.50 -13.82
CA ASP A 350 4.31 -10.84 -14.00
C ASP A 350 4.72 -11.49 -15.34
N PRO A 351 4.58 -10.84 -16.50
CA PRO A 351 4.97 -11.47 -17.77
C PRO A 351 6.48 -11.64 -17.91
N ILE A 352 7.27 -10.81 -17.22
CA ILE A 352 8.74 -10.94 -17.21
C ILE A 352 9.15 -12.18 -16.41
N PHE A 353 8.52 -12.39 -15.23
CA PHE A 353 8.80 -13.58 -14.42
C PHE A 353 8.23 -14.86 -15.05
N LEU A 354 7.12 -14.79 -15.78
CA LEU A 354 6.66 -15.88 -16.63
C LEU A 354 7.73 -16.25 -17.67
N SER A 355 8.22 -15.25 -18.40
CA SER A 355 9.27 -15.44 -19.41
C SER A 355 10.58 -15.98 -18.80
N THR A 356 10.94 -15.50 -17.59
CA THR A 356 12.09 -16.00 -16.83
C THR A 356 11.92 -17.47 -16.44
N ALA A 357 10.71 -17.87 -16.00
CA ALA A 357 10.39 -19.25 -15.63
C ALA A 357 10.44 -20.19 -16.86
N LEU A 358 10.07 -19.69 -18.03
CA LEU A 358 10.09 -20.44 -19.29
C LEU A 358 11.47 -20.41 -19.98
N GLY A 359 12.40 -19.56 -19.54
CA GLY A 359 13.71 -19.37 -20.20
C GLY A 359 13.63 -18.75 -21.60
N ARG A 360 12.45 -18.24 -22.01
CA ARG A 360 12.19 -17.65 -23.32
C ARG A 360 11.30 -16.42 -23.21
N ALA A 361 11.50 -15.44 -24.10
CA ALA A 361 10.73 -14.20 -24.09
C ALA A 361 9.32 -14.45 -24.61
N ILE A 362 8.31 -14.22 -23.79
CA ILE A 362 6.89 -14.27 -24.14
C ILE A 362 6.37 -12.84 -24.26
N PRO A 363 5.82 -12.42 -25.42
CA PRO A 363 5.15 -11.14 -25.56
C PRO A 363 3.98 -11.02 -24.59
N ALA A 364 3.72 -9.80 -24.11
CA ALA A 364 2.59 -9.55 -23.22
C ALA A 364 1.73 -8.39 -23.70
N VAL A 365 0.41 -8.53 -23.55
CA VAL A 365 -0.53 -7.45 -23.83
C VAL A 365 -0.77 -6.60 -22.60
N THR A 366 -0.91 -5.29 -22.80
CA THR A 366 -1.09 -4.32 -21.71
C THR A 366 -1.97 -3.16 -22.13
N TYR A 367 -2.71 -2.57 -21.18
CA TYR A 367 -3.51 -1.36 -21.41
C TYR A 367 -2.77 -0.07 -21.08
N SER A 368 -1.90 -0.09 -20.07
CA SER A 368 -1.22 1.12 -19.61
C SER A 368 0.10 0.77 -18.92
N VAL A 369 1.19 0.85 -19.65
CA VAL A 369 2.54 0.74 -19.11
C VAL A 369 3.25 2.07 -19.34
N SER A 370 4.10 2.48 -18.40
CA SER A 370 4.91 3.69 -18.57
C SER A 370 5.92 3.48 -19.70
N ARG A 371 6.27 4.55 -20.43
CA ARG A 371 7.31 4.46 -21.47
C ARG A 371 8.64 3.94 -20.90
N LEU A 372 8.99 4.34 -19.68
CA LEU A 372 10.17 3.83 -19.03
C LEU A 372 10.11 2.29 -18.84
N SER A 373 8.97 1.79 -18.35
CA SER A 373 8.80 0.34 -18.17
C SER A 373 8.82 -0.43 -19.50
N GLU A 374 8.31 0.15 -20.61
CA GLU A 374 8.44 -0.47 -21.93
C GLU A 374 9.89 -0.54 -22.42
N ILE A 375 10.66 0.52 -22.16
CA ILE A 375 12.06 0.61 -22.61
C ILE A 375 12.95 -0.38 -21.88
N ILE A 376 12.77 -0.50 -20.56
CA ILE A 376 13.55 -1.42 -19.73
C ILE A 376 13.01 -2.87 -19.79
N SER A 377 11.86 -3.10 -20.42
CA SER A 377 11.26 -4.43 -20.51
C SER A 377 12.11 -5.35 -21.41
N PRO A 378 12.49 -6.56 -20.94
CA PRO A 378 13.18 -7.55 -21.76
C PRO A 378 12.27 -8.27 -22.75
N ILE A 379 10.95 -8.10 -22.62
CA ILE A 379 9.94 -8.73 -23.47
C ILE A 379 9.19 -7.70 -24.30
N LYS A 380 8.64 -8.13 -25.44
CA LYS A 380 7.77 -7.28 -26.27
C LYS A 380 6.47 -7.02 -25.52
N THR A 381 6.10 -5.76 -25.34
CA THR A 381 4.80 -5.35 -24.79
C THR A 381 3.94 -4.74 -25.89
N VAL A 382 2.68 -5.18 -25.99
CA VAL A 382 1.74 -4.71 -26.99
C VAL A 382 0.60 -3.99 -26.27
N ARG A 383 0.40 -2.72 -26.61
CA ARG A 383 -0.67 -1.91 -26.02
C ARG A 383 -2.01 -2.24 -26.70
N LEU A 384 -3.01 -2.48 -25.86
CA LEU A 384 -4.39 -2.65 -26.29
C LEU A 384 -5.13 -1.31 -26.26
N SER A 385 -6.09 -1.15 -27.20
CA SER A 385 -6.85 0.09 -27.41
C SER A 385 -8.05 0.24 -26.47
N ARG A 386 -8.52 -0.87 -25.85
CA ARG A 386 -9.79 -1.02 -25.14
C ARG A 386 -11.01 -1.07 -26.08
N ASP A 387 -10.80 -1.08 -27.37
CA ASP A 387 -11.81 -1.48 -28.33
C ASP A 387 -11.78 -3.00 -28.50
N ARG A 388 -12.92 -3.66 -28.24
CA ARG A 388 -13.00 -5.13 -28.18
C ARG A 388 -12.61 -5.80 -29.49
N ALA A 389 -13.06 -5.25 -30.63
CA ALA A 389 -12.82 -5.84 -31.94
C ALA A 389 -11.36 -5.68 -32.36
N THR A 390 -10.81 -4.48 -32.21
CA THR A 390 -9.41 -4.17 -32.49
C THR A 390 -8.46 -4.99 -31.63
N ASP A 391 -8.74 -5.06 -30.33
CA ASP A 391 -7.92 -5.82 -29.38
C ASP A 391 -7.96 -7.32 -29.67
N ALA A 392 -9.14 -7.88 -30.02
CA ALA A 392 -9.31 -9.27 -30.42
C ALA A 392 -8.51 -9.62 -31.69
N ALA A 393 -8.59 -8.79 -32.71
CA ALA A 393 -7.83 -8.97 -33.96
C ALA A 393 -6.31 -8.94 -33.71
N MET A 394 -5.86 -7.99 -32.86
CA MET A 394 -4.45 -7.87 -32.50
C MET A 394 -3.95 -9.09 -31.73
N ILE A 395 -4.70 -9.59 -30.75
CA ILE A 395 -4.32 -10.76 -29.95
C ILE A 395 -4.30 -12.01 -30.84
N LYS A 396 -5.31 -12.22 -31.70
CA LYS A 396 -5.32 -13.35 -32.65
C LYS A 396 -4.08 -13.34 -33.55
N LYS A 397 -3.71 -12.17 -34.08
CA LYS A 397 -2.48 -12.03 -34.87
C LYS A 397 -1.24 -12.43 -34.11
N LEU A 398 -1.10 -11.98 -32.84
CA LEU A 398 0.04 -12.31 -32.00
C LEU A 398 0.11 -13.81 -31.67
N LEU A 399 -1.03 -14.48 -31.50
CA LEU A 399 -1.10 -15.93 -31.28
C LEU A 399 -0.69 -16.75 -32.52
N GLN A 400 -0.85 -16.20 -33.71
CA GLN A 400 -0.31 -16.79 -34.95
C GLN A 400 1.23 -16.65 -35.03
N GLU A 401 1.77 -15.61 -34.39
CA GLU A 401 3.23 -15.39 -34.33
C GLU A 401 3.91 -16.26 -33.24
N GLY A 402 3.16 -16.76 -32.24
CA GLY A 402 3.66 -17.57 -31.15
C GLY A 402 2.88 -17.43 -29.83
N ASP A 403 3.49 -17.84 -28.74
CA ASP A 403 2.91 -17.77 -27.41
C ASP A 403 2.70 -16.32 -26.93
N LEU A 404 1.68 -16.11 -26.09
CA LEU A 404 1.30 -14.80 -25.59
C LEU A 404 0.91 -14.85 -24.12
N ALA A 405 1.21 -13.81 -23.35
CA ALA A 405 0.78 -13.66 -21.96
C ALA A 405 -0.28 -12.56 -21.83
N ILE A 406 -1.33 -12.84 -21.04
CA ILE A 406 -2.38 -11.88 -20.69
C ILE A 406 -2.68 -11.95 -19.19
N CYS A 407 -2.96 -10.77 -18.58
CA CYS A 407 -3.46 -10.65 -17.22
C CYS A 407 -4.91 -10.12 -17.28
N PRO A 408 -5.94 -10.99 -17.25
CA PRO A 408 -7.32 -10.62 -17.54
C PRO A 408 -8.00 -9.77 -16.46
N GLU A 409 -7.36 -9.56 -15.30
CA GLU A 409 -7.81 -8.62 -14.27
C GLU A 409 -7.74 -7.15 -14.75
N GLY A 410 -6.91 -6.87 -15.75
CA GLY A 410 -6.74 -5.53 -16.33
C GLY A 410 -6.08 -4.50 -15.41
N THR A 411 -5.71 -4.88 -14.20
CA THR A 411 -4.93 -4.12 -13.23
C THR A 411 -4.29 -5.05 -12.21
N THR A 412 -3.15 -4.64 -11.67
CA THR A 412 -2.49 -5.37 -10.57
C THR A 412 -3.36 -5.39 -9.31
N CYS A 413 -3.40 -6.51 -8.59
CA CYS A 413 -4.07 -6.66 -7.31
C CYS A 413 -3.11 -7.31 -6.32
N ARG A 414 -2.77 -6.62 -5.22
CA ARG A 414 -1.83 -7.14 -4.20
C ARG A 414 -2.52 -7.89 -3.06
N GLU A 415 -3.82 -7.70 -2.93
CA GLU A 415 -4.66 -8.29 -1.91
C GLU A 415 -4.82 -9.82 -2.12
N PRO A 416 -5.20 -10.59 -1.10
CA PRO A 416 -5.34 -12.05 -1.19
C PRO A 416 -6.67 -12.47 -1.86
N PHE A 417 -7.04 -11.79 -2.94
CA PHE A 417 -8.17 -12.14 -3.79
C PHE A 417 -7.87 -11.80 -5.26
N LEU A 418 -8.66 -12.37 -6.17
CA LEU A 418 -8.62 -12.06 -7.61
C LEU A 418 -9.75 -11.12 -7.99
N LEU A 419 -9.42 -10.13 -8.82
CA LEU A 419 -10.44 -9.32 -9.49
C LEU A 419 -11.14 -10.14 -10.58
N ARG A 420 -12.31 -9.67 -11.01
CA ARG A 420 -13.05 -10.31 -12.10
C ARG A 420 -12.22 -10.38 -13.36
N PHE A 421 -12.15 -11.55 -13.99
CA PHE A 421 -11.46 -11.74 -15.25
C PHE A 421 -12.29 -11.21 -16.43
N SER A 422 -11.63 -10.51 -17.33
CA SER A 422 -12.22 -10.13 -18.62
C SER A 422 -12.43 -11.37 -19.47
N ALA A 423 -13.61 -11.55 -20.04
CA ALA A 423 -13.95 -12.72 -20.84
C ALA A 423 -13.36 -12.70 -22.26
N LEU A 424 -12.82 -11.57 -22.73
CA LEU A 424 -12.32 -11.41 -24.10
C LEU A 424 -11.32 -12.50 -24.51
N PHE A 425 -10.40 -12.86 -23.64
CA PHE A 425 -9.34 -13.81 -23.95
C PHE A 425 -9.87 -15.21 -24.31
N ALA A 426 -10.98 -15.62 -23.70
CA ALA A 426 -11.54 -16.96 -23.85
C ALA A 426 -12.13 -17.23 -25.25
N GLU A 427 -12.46 -16.17 -26.00
CA GLU A 427 -13.01 -16.25 -27.36
C GLU A 427 -11.93 -16.31 -28.45
N LEU A 428 -10.66 -16.15 -28.07
CA LEU A 428 -9.59 -15.92 -29.03
C LEU A 428 -8.85 -17.20 -29.43
N THR A 429 -8.81 -18.18 -28.51
CA THR A 429 -8.14 -19.47 -28.71
C THR A 429 -8.63 -20.49 -27.68
N ASP A 430 -8.53 -21.77 -28.02
CA ASP A 430 -8.75 -22.90 -27.09
C ASP A 430 -7.42 -23.34 -26.42
N GLU A 431 -6.28 -22.80 -26.84
CA GLU A 431 -4.96 -23.11 -26.30
C GLU A 431 -4.66 -22.28 -25.03
N LEU A 432 -5.46 -22.49 -23.99
CA LEU A 432 -5.42 -21.71 -22.73
C LEU A 432 -4.64 -22.44 -21.65
N VAL A 433 -3.63 -21.77 -21.07
CA VAL A 433 -2.84 -22.27 -19.93
C VAL A 433 -2.93 -21.28 -18.77
N PRO A 434 -3.66 -21.61 -17.70
CA PRO A 434 -3.71 -20.78 -16.51
C PRO A 434 -2.38 -20.78 -15.77
N VAL A 435 -1.95 -19.61 -15.27
CA VAL A 435 -0.72 -19.45 -14.49
C VAL A 435 -1.02 -18.66 -13.23
N ALA A 436 -0.78 -19.28 -12.09
CA ALA A 436 -0.94 -18.63 -10.80
C ALA A 436 0.37 -17.94 -10.38
N MET A 437 0.31 -16.61 -10.22
CA MET A 437 1.47 -15.78 -9.91
C MET A 437 1.37 -15.25 -8.48
N VAL A 438 2.42 -15.41 -7.68
CA VAL A 438 2.54 -14.83 -6.33
C VAL A 438 3.87 -14.12 -6.19
N ASN A 439 3.87 -12.98 -5.54
CA ASN A 439 5.09 -12.33 -5.12
C ASN A 439 5.11 -12.10 -3.60
N ARG A 440 6.30 -12.16 -3.00
CA ARG A 440 6.51 -11.88 -1.58
C ARG A 440 7.61 -10.84 -1.45
N MET A 441 7.27 -9.77 -0.76
CA MET A 441 8.12 -8.60 -0.53
C MET A 441 8.16 -8.31 0.96
N SER A 442 9.33 -7.90 1.47
CA SER A 442 9.54 -7.65 2.89
C SER A 442 9.41 -6.18 3.28
N MET A 443 9.89 -5.26 2.42
CA MET A 443 9.95 -3.83 2.71
C MET A 443 9.04 -3.00 1.82
N PHE A 444 9.07 -3.24 0.50
CA PHE A 444 8.41 -2.36 -0.47
C PHE A 444 7.48 -3.12 -1.39
N HIS A 445 6.29 -2.56 -1.62
CA HIS A 445 5.38 -3.05 -2.64
C HIS A 445 5.81 -2.59 -4.04
N GLY A 446 5.92 -3.53 -4.97
CA GLY A 446 6.31 -3.30 -6.37
C GLY A 446 5.17 -2.88 -7.29
N THR A 447 4.07 -2.35 -6.78
CA THR A 447 2.94 -1.87 -7.59
C THR A 447 2.22 -0.73 -6.90
N THR A 448 1.61 0.18 -7.68
CA THR A 448 0.78 1.28 -7.18
C THR A 448 -0.38 1.57 -8.13
N ALA A 449 -1.52 2.00 -7.58
CA ALA A 449 -2.63 2.57 -8.35
C ALA A 449 -2.49 4.10 -8.48
N ARG A 450 -1.86 4.74 -7.49
CA ARG A 450 -1.57 6.17 -7.44
C ARG A 450 -0.11 6.43 -7.79
N GLY A 451 0.21 7.64 -8.20
CA GLY A 451 1.58 8.05 -8.47
C GLY A 451 2.20 7.45 -9.75
N TRP A 452 3.51 7.60 -9.89
CA TRP A 452 4.23 7.22 -11.10
C TRP A 452 4.61 5.73 -11.11
N LYS A 453 3.96 4.97 -11.97
CA LYS A 453 4.15 3.51 -12.13
C LYS A 453 5.55 3.13 -12.68
N GLY A 454 6.28 4.06 -13.24
CA GLY A 454 7.67 3.80 -13.71
C GLY A 454 8.61 3.36 -12.61
N MET A 455 8.32 3.72 -11.35
CA MET A 455 9.10 3.30 -10.18
C MET A 455 8.71 1.92 -9.63
N ASP A 456 7.64 1.30 -10.13
CA ASP A 456 7.19 -0.01 -9.61
C ASP A 456 8.27 -1.11 -9.69
N PRO A 457 9.01 -1.28 -10.81
CA PRO A 457 10.11 -2.24 -10.86
C PRO A 457 11.22 -1.95 -9.85
N PHE A 458 11.56 -0.66 -9.66
CA PHE A 458 12.60 -0.28 -8.69
C PHE A 458 12.20 -0.66 -7.27
N TYR A 459 10.98 -0.32 -6.83
CA TYR A 459 10.49 -0.70 -5.50
C TYR A 459 10.43 -2.22 -5.31
N PHE A 460 10.05 -2.99 -6.34
CA PHE A 460 10.10 -4.44 -6.26
C PHE A 460 11.54 -4.94 -6.07
N PHE A 461 12.45 -4.50 -6.93
CA PHE A 461 13.84 -4.96 -6.91
C PHE A 461 14.70 -4.35 -5.79
N MET A 462 14.23 -3.30 -5.10
CA MET A 462 14.85 -2.77 -3.88
C MET A 462 14.67 -3.69 -2.67
N ASN A 463 13.73 -4.62 -2.67
CA ASN A 463 13.59 -5.55 -1.55
C ASN A 463 14.87 -6.38 -1.36
N PRO A 464 15.30 -6.68 -0.12
CA PRO A 464 16.50 -7.46 0.14
C PRO A 464 16.51 -8.80 -0.60
N SER A 465 15.44 -9.58 -0.48
CA SER A 465 15.26 -10.87 -1.15
C SER A 465 13.82 -11.02 -1.65
N PRO A 466 13.47 -10.38 -2.77
CA PRO A 466 12.13 -10.51 -3.33
C PRO A 466 11.92 -11.91 -3.89
N VAL A 467 10.73 -12.46 -3.68
CA VAL A 467 10.34 -13.80 -4.14
C VAL A 467 9.26 -13.67 -5.20
N TYR A 468 9.40 -14.42 -6.27
CA TYR A 468 8.37 -14.59 -7.29
C TYR A 468 8.10 -16.07 -7.51
N GLU A 469 6.86 -16.48 -7.31
CA GLU A 469 6.41 -17.85 -7.51
C GLU A 469 5.52 -17.90 -8.76
N VAL A 470 5.85 -18.78 -9.69
CA VAL A 470 5.13 -19.01 -10.95
C VAL A 470 4.65 -20.46 -10.95
N THR A 471 3.35 -20.68 -10.85
CA THR A 471 2.76 -22.02 -10.86
C THR A 471 2.02 -22.24 -12.17
N PHE A 472 2.54 -23.12 -13.02
CA PHE A 472 1.88 -23.54 -14.24
C PHE A 472 0.79 -24.55 -13.91
N LEU A 473 -0.40 -24.31 -14.38
CA LEU A 473 -1.53 -25.24 -14.30
C LEU A 473 -1.67 -26.00 -15.62
N ASN A 474 -2.42 -27.07 -15.59
CA ASN A 474 -2.67 -27.84 -16.80
C ASN A 474 -3.39 -26.99 -17.86
N LYS A 475 -3.03 -27.20 -19.12
CA LYS A 475 -3.76 -26.63 -20.25
C LYS A 475 -5.24 -27.01 -20.12
N LEU A 476 -6.11 -26.04 -20.42
CA LEU A 476 -7.55 -26.26 -20.30
C LEU A 476 -7.99 -27.35 -21.31
N PRO A 477 -8.73 -28.38 -20.85
CA PRO A 477 -9.33 -29.35 -21.75
C PRO A 477 -10.25 -28.66 -22.78
N LYS A 478 -10.32 -29.16 -24.01
CA LYS A 478 -11.12 -28.54 -25.08
C LYS A 478 -12.61 -28.46 -24.73
N GLU A 479 -13.11 -29.43 -23.96
CA GLU A 479 -14.49 -29.52 -23.48
C GLU A 479 -14.88 -28.35 -22.57
N LEU A 480 -13.90 -27.66 -21.99
CA LEU A 480 -14.07 -26.50 -21.11
C LEU A 480 -13.76 -25.16 -21.79
N THR A 481 -13.54 -25.16 -23.11
CA THR A 481 -13.24 -23.95 -23.90
C THR A 481 -14.46 -23.47 -24.68
N CYS A 482 -14.36 -22.29 -25.31
CA CYS A 482 -15.40 -21.76 -26.17
C CYS A 482 -15.60 -22.59 -27.43
N GLY A 483 -14.58 -23.30 -27.93
CA GLY A 483 -14.66 -24.19 -29.07
C GLY A 483 -15.62 -25.37 -28.87
N SER A 484 -15.92 -25.75 -27.64
CA SER A 484 -16.92 -26.78 -27.30
C SER A 484 -18.31 -26.21 -26.98
N GLY A 485 -18.56 -24.92 -27.23
CA GLY A 485 -19.85 -24.27 -27.00
C GLY A 485 -20.03 -23.63 -25.62
N LYS A 486 -18.97 -23.57 -24.77
CA LYS A 486 -19.00 -22.80 -23.53
C LYS A 486 -18.99 -21.31 -23.82
N THR A 487 -19.70 -20.54 -23.00
CA THR A 487 -19.65 -19.07 -23.11
C THR A 487 -18.30 -18.54 -22.61
N SER A 488 -17.83 -17.44 -23.16
CA SER A 488 -16.56 -16.82 -22.76
C SER A 488 -16.54 -16.42 -21.28
N HIS A 489 -17.69 -16.09 -20.71
CA HIS A 489 -17.82 -15.79 -19.29
C HIS A 489 -17.68 -17.03 -18.40
N GLU A 490 -18.26 -18.18 -18.81
CA GLU A 490 -18.08 -19.44 -18.07
C GLU A 490 -16.62 -19.86 -18.05
N VAL A 491 -15.94 -19.80 -19.21
CA VAL A 491 -14.51 -20.12 -19.32
C VAL A 491 -13.67 -19.20 -18.45
N ALA A 492 -13.90 -17.88 -18.52
CA ALA A 492 -13.16 -16.91 -17.73
C ALA A 492 -13.36 -17.10 -16.21
N ASN A 493 -14.61 -17.35 -15.77
CA ASN A 493 -14.93 -17.61 -14.37
C ASN A 493 -14.36 -18.96 -13.89
N TYR A 494 -14.32 -19.96 -14.75
CA TYR A 494 -13.70 -21.25 -14.43
C TYR A 494 -12.20 -21.07 -14.19
N ILE A 495 -11.49 -20.41 -15.11
CA ILE A 495 -10.04 -20.16 -14.96
C ILE A 495 -9.76 -19.29 -13.73
N GLN A 496 -10.59 -18.26 -13.47
CA GLN A 496 -10.44 -17.44 -12.25
C GLN A 496 -10.52 -18.30 -11.00
N ARG A 497 -11.50 -19.21 -10.88
CA ARG A 497 -11.66 -20.12 -9.73
C ARG A 497 -10.47 -21.08 -9.59
N VAL A 498 -9.99 -21.67 -10.68
CA VAL A 498 -8.86 -22.59 -10.67
C VAL A 498 -7.58 -21.88 -10.19
N VAL A 499 -7.31 -20.67 -10.70
CA VAL A 499 -6.17 -19.86 -10.27
C VAL A 499 -6.33 -19.41 -8.81
N ALA A 500 -7.52 -18.99 -8.40
CA ALA A 500 -7.80 -18.58 -7.03
C ALA A 500 -7.60 -19.74 -6.03
N SER A 501 -8.13 -20.93 -6.36
CA SER A 501 -7.95 -22.15 -5.55
C SER A 501 -6.47 -22.49 -5.36
N THR A 502 -5.68 -22.40 -6.44
CA THR A 502 -4.22 -22.65 -6.39
C THR A 502 -3.50 -21.65 -5.47
N LEU A 503 -3.98 -20.42 -5.41
CA LEU A 503 -3.40 -19.35 -4.59
C LEU A 503 -3.97 -19.31 -3.17
N SER A 504 -5.02 -20.07 -2.87
CA SER A 504 -5.84 -19.94 -1.65
C SER A 504 -6.40 -18.51 -1.51
N TYR A 505 -6.88 -17.95 -2.62
CA TYR A 505 -7.45 -16.62 -2.72
C TYR A 505 -8.96 -16.69 -2.99
N GLU A 506 -9.66 -15.62 -2.61
CA GLU A 506 -11.07 -15.45 -2.94
C GLU A 506 -11.26 -14.96 -4.38
N CYS A 507 -12.32 -15.43 -5.04
CA CYS A 507 -12.81 -14.85 -6.28
C CYS A 507 -13.76 -13.70 -5.96
N THR A 508 -13.49 -12.52 -6.52
CA THR A 508 -14.39 -11.38 -6.36
C THR A 508 -14.99 -10.95 -7.70
N SER A 509 -16.12 -10.24 -7.63
CA SER A 509 -16.73 -9.57 -8.79
C SER A 509 -16.17 -8.16 -9.03
N PHE A 510 -15.26 -7.69 -8.17
CA PHE A 510 -14.66 -6.36 -8.30
C PHE A 510 -13.87 -6.23 -9.59
N THR A 511 -14.00 -5.06 -10.19
CA THR A 511 -13.33 -4.68 -11.42
C THR A 511 -12.17 -3.72 -11.15
N ARG A 512 -11.38 -3.46 -12.19
CA ARG A 512 -10.39 -2.38 -12.18
C ARG A 512 -11.01 -1.04 -11.75
N ARG A 513 -12.23 -0.72 -12.20
CA ARG A 513 -12.90 0.55 -11.86
C ARG A 513 -13.16 0.65 -10.35
N ASP A 514 -13.63 -0.42 -9.73
CA ASP A 514 -13.92 -0.46 -8.30
C ASP A 514 -12.66 -0.23 -7.48
N LYS A 515 -11.54 -0.90 -7.86
CA LYS A 515 -10.24 -0.67 -7.24
C LYS A 515 -9.77 0.79 -7.36
N TYR A 516 -9.84 1.38 -8.55
CA TYR A 516 -9.37 2.76 -8.75
C TYR A 516 -10.28 3.78 -8.07
N ARG A 517 -11.60 3.56 -8.02
CA ARG A 517 -12.52 4.40 -7.24
C ARG A 517 -12.17 4.38 -5.76
N ALA A 518 -11.92 3.21 -5.21
CA ALA A 518 -11.54 3.07 -3.81
C ALA A 518 -10.19 3.74 -3.46
N LEU A 519 -9.18 3.59 -4.32
CA LEU A 519 -7.81 4.04 -4.04
C LEU A 519 -7.50 5.45 -4.53
N ALA A 520 -8.00 5.83 -5.69
CA ALA A 520 -7.61 7.06 -6.38
C ALA A 520 -8.78 8.01 -6.67
N GLY A 521 -10.02 7.63 -6.32
CA GLY A 521 -11.20 8.44 -6.57
C GLY A 521 -11.56 8.62 -8.05
N ASN A 522 -10.97 7.82 -8.97
CA ASN A 522 -11.20 7.87 -10.40
C ASN A 522 -11.44 6.47 -10.98
N ASP A 523 -11.74 6.34 -12.26
CA ASP A 523 -11.96 5.04 -12.92
C ASP A 523 -10.67 4.37 -13.44
N GLY A 524 -9.51 4.97 -13.20
CA GLY A 524 -8.21 4.53 -13.67
C GLY A 524 -7.98 4.75 -15.17
N THR A 525 -8.81 5.54 -15.85
CA THR A 525 -8.61 5.89 -17.26
C THR A 525 -7.51 6.94 -17.35
N VAL A 526 -6.43 6.62 -18.05
CA VAL A 526 -5.35 7.59 -18.34
C VAL A 526 -5.73 8.34 -19.60
N VAL A 527 -6.04 9.62 -19.48
CA VAL A 527 -6.14 10.52 -20.64
C VAL A 527 -4.72 10.77 -21.14
N GLU A 528 -4.42 10.45 -22.40
CA GLU A 528 -3.11 10.77 -22.99
C GLU A 528 -2.91 12.29 -23.03
N LYS A 529 -2.16 12.80 -22.07
CA LYS A 529 -1.62 14.16 -22.20
C LYS A 529 -0.43 14.09 -23.18
N THR A 530 -0.58 14.69 -24.35
CA THR A 530 0.51 14.95 -25.29
C THR A 530 1.49 15.95 -24.68
N ASN A 531 2.38 15.49 -23.83
CA ASN A 531 3.39 16.36 -23.21
C ASN A 531 4.67 16.43 -24.06
N LYS A 532 5.11 17.66 -24.40
CA LYS A 532 6.39 17.97 -25.08
C LYS A 532 7.60 17.28 -24.39
N ALA A 533 7.61 17.15 -23.07
CA ALA A 533 8.66 16.47 -22.30
C ALA A 533 8.80 14.97 -22.64
N ASN A 534 7.70 14.27 -22.90
CA ASN A 534 7.70 12.86 -23.32
C ASN A 534 8.32 12.66 -24.71
N LYS A 535 8.26 13.68 -25.58
CA LYS A 535 8.81 13.65 -26.94
C LYS A 535 10.35 13.80 -26.94
N VAL A 536 10.88 14.59 -26.00
CA VAL A 536 12.34 14.79 -25.81
C VAL A 536 12.98 13.53 -25.20
N MET A 537 12.36 12.94 -24.18
CA MET A 537 12.85 11.71 -23.53
C MET A 537 12.75 10.50 -24.48
N GLY A 538 11.69 10.42 -25.29
CA GLY A 538 11.56 9.39 -26.32
C GLY A 538 12.68 9.45 -27.37
N ARG A 539 13.06 10.66 -27.84
CA ARG A 539 14.17 10.85 -28.78
C ARG A 539 15.54 10.50 -28.19
N ALA A 540 15.81 10.91 -26.93
CA ALA A 540 17.08 10.58 -26.27
C ALA A 540 17.28 9.07 -26.10
N LEU A 541 16.20 8.34 -25.79
CA LEU A 541 16.22 6.89 -25.59
C LEU A 541 16.23 6.11 -26.92
N GLU A 542 15.66 6.66 -27.97
CA GLU A 542 15.74 6.07 -29.32
C GLU A 542 17.17 6.17 -29.88
N ILE A 543 17.84 7.28 -29.63
CA ILE A 543 19.27 7.47 -29.93
C ILE A 543 20.13 6.45 -29.17
N SER A 544 19.85 6.20 -27.90
CA SER A 544 20.58 5.19 -27.11
C SER A 544 20.33 3.76 -27.61
N ARG A 545 19.11 3.43 -28.09
CA ARG A 545 18.81 2.12 -28.70
C ARG A 545 19.54 1.89 -30.03
N ILE A 546 19.62 2.92 -30.86
CA ILE A 546 20.35 2.87 -32.14
C ILE A 546 21.84 2.66 -31.87
N TRP A 547 22.35 3.27 -30.80
CA TRP A 547 23.74 3.17 -30.39
C TRP A 547 24.07 1.79 -29.80
N LEU A 548 23.23 1.22 -28.96
CA LEU A 548 23.37 -0.13 -28.38
C LEU A 548 23.24 -1.25 -29.43
N ARG A 549 22.51 -1.03 -30.54
CA ARG A 549 22.40 -1.99 -31.65
C ARG A 549 23.59 -1.99 -32.61
N ARG A 550 24.41 -0.93 -32.63
CA ARG A 550 25.65 -0.88 -33.39
C ARG A 550 26.78 -1.45 -32.50
N ARG A 551 27.06 -2.75 -32.67
CA ARG A 551 28.20 -3.39 -32.00
C ARG A 551 29.46 -2.56 -32.21
N PRO A 552 30.20 -2.08 -31.18
CA PRO A 552 31.50 -1.47 -31.35
C PRO A 552 32.50 -2.56 -31.81
N LYS A 553 33.28 -2.25 -32.82
CA LYS A 553 34.44 -3.07 -33.15
C LYS A 553 35.38 -3.09 -31.95
N LYS A 554 35.93 -4.28 -31.64
CA LYS A 554 36.84 -4.49 -30.52
C LYS A 554 37.97 -3.44 -30.53
N GLY A 555 38.18 -2.72 -29.41
CA GLY A 555 39.43 -2.04 -29.14
C GLY A 555 39.43 -0.54 -28.80
N ALA A 556 38.38 0.06 -28.15
CA ALA A 556 38.47 1.46 -27.75
C ALA A 556 37.99 1.70 -26.29
N PRO A 557 38.89 2.18 -25.39
CA PRO A 557 38.56 2.44 -23.97
C PRO A 557 37.69 3.68 -23.69
N TRP A 558 37.37 4.49 -24.68
CA TRP A 558 36.70 5.81 -24.56
C TRP A 558 35.28 5.83 -25.08
N ALA A 559 34.63 4.69 -25.10
CA ALA A 559 33.24 4.53 -25.57
C ALA A 559 32.19 5.22 -24.68
N LEU A 560 32.55 5.76 -23.52
CA LEU A 560 31.61 6.46 -22.61
C LEU A 560 31.60 7.98 -22.77
N GLU A 561 32.58 8.57 -23.46
CA GLU A 561 32.66 10.03 -23.61
C GLU A 561 31.51 10.66 -24.41
N PRO A 562 31.00 10.01 -25.50
CA PRO A 562 29.82 10.53 -26.19
C PRO A 562 28.53 10.50 -25.34
N PHE A 563 28.43 9.56 -24.41
CA PHE A 563 27.32 9.46 -23.45
C PHE A 563 27.35 10.64 -22.47
N TRP A 564 28.51 10.97 -21.92
CA TRP A 564 28.68 12.12 -21.04
C TRP A 564 28.56 13.46 -21.78
N ARG A 565 28.98 13.55 -23.04
CA ARG A 565 28.76 14.75 -23.88
C ARG A 565 27.29 14.98 -24.24
N ALA A 566 26.49 13.91 -24.44
CA ALA A 566 25.05 14.01 -24.69
C ALA A 566 24.27 14.43 -23.43
N LEU A 567 24.82 14.19 -22.24
CA LEU A 567 24.23 14.58 -20.96
C LEU A 567 24.67 15.98 -20.50
N ARG A 568 25.77 16.56 -21.03
CA ARG A 568 26.23 17.91 -20.68
C ARG A 568 25.22 19.05 -20.92
N PRO A 569 24.39 19.06 -22.00
CA PRO A 569 23.34 20.07 -22.14
C PRO A 569 22.22 19.92 -21.11
N LEU A 570 22.10 18.76 -20.44
CA LEU A 570 21.13 18.51 -19.37
C LEU A 570 21.70 18.87 -17.98
N GLY A 571 23.01 19.09 -17.88
CA GLY A 571 23.74 19.48 -16.66
C GLY A 571 23.71 20.97 -16.32
N GLY A 572 22.96 21.77 -17.08
CA GLY A 572 22.74 23.21 -16.82
C GLY A 572 21.84 23.52 -15.62
N SER A 573 21.36 22.51 -14.92
CA SER A 573 20.78 22.69 -13.59
C SER A 573 20.57 21.34 -12.90
N LEU A 574 21.53 20.94 -12.10
CA LEU A 574 21.31 19.97 -11.02
C LEU A 574 20.17 20.43 -10.09
N GLU A 575 19.87 21.72 -10.05
CA GLU A 575 18.69 22.31 -9.41
C GLU A 575 17.37 21.91 -10.11
N SER A 576 17.36 21.64 -11.43
CA SER A 576 16.15 21.17 -12.13
C SER A 576 15.93 19.67 -12.03
N LEU A 577 16.93 18.88 -11.64
CA LEU A 577 16.76 17.45 -11.28
C LEU A 577 16.06 17.28 -9.92
N GLY A 578 16.22 18.25 -9.00
CA GLY A 578 15.35 18.36 -7.82
C GLY A 578 13.88 18.60 -8.16
N GLY A 579 13.61 19.26 -9.30
CA GLY A 579 12.26 19.43 -9.86
C GLY A 579 11.71 18.21 -10.61
N LEU A 580 12.57 17.32 -11.10
CA LEU A 580 12.17 16.04 -11.75
C LEU A 580 11.90 14.92 -10.74
N LEU A 581 12.42 15.02 -9.53
CA LEU A 581 12.13 14.20 -8.36
C LEU A 581 11.13 14.90 -7.41
N GLY A 582 10.57 16.02 -7.81
CA GLY A 582 9.58 16.79 -7.06
C GLY A 582 8.29 16.02 -6.80
N PRO A 583 7.55 16.46 -5.78
CA PRO A 583 6.40 15.72 -5.27
C PRO A 583 5.38 15.51 -6.38
N TYR A 584 4.94 14.28 -6.50
CA TYR A 584 3.85 13.75 -7.30
C TYR A 584 2.87 14.82 -7.80
N GLU A 585 2.88 15.15 -9.11
CA GLU A 585 1.79 15.91 -9.71
C GLU A 585 0.53 15.06 -9.70
N TYR A 586 -0.36 15.41 -8.79
CA TYR A 586 -1.73 14.93 -8.77
C TYR A 586 -2.46 15.47 -10.00
N ILE A 587 -3.08 14.58 -10.75
CA ILE A 587 -4.14 14.94 -11.69
C ILE A 587 -5.29 15.46 -10.84
N ASP A 588 -5.64 16.75 -10.98
CA ASP A 588 -6.82 17.34 -10.36
C ASP A 588 -8.03 16.47 -10.71
N GLY A 589 -8.58 15.81 -9.69
CA GLY A 589 -9.89 15.19 -9.78
C GLY A 589 -10.98 16.27 -9.86
N PRO A 590 -12.15 15.96 -10.42
CA PRO A 590 -13.25 16.91 -10.47
C PRO A 590 -13.61 17.35 -9.05
N GLN A 591 -13.84 18.66 -8.88
CA GLN A 591 -14.33 19.25 -7.63
C GLN A 591 -15.64 18.54 -7.23
N PRO A 592 -15.87 18.31 -5.94
CA PRO A 592 -17.15 17.81 -5.48
C PRO A 592 -18.26 18.82 -5.86
N PRO A 593 -19.46 18.35 -6.20
CA PRO A 593 -20.57 19.25 -6.53
C PRO A 593 -20.81 20.19 -5.36
N LYS A 594 -20.97 21.48 -5.66
CA LYS A 594 -21.37 22.50 -4.71
C LYS A 594 -22.69 22.06 -4.08
N HIS A 595 -22.75 22.05 -2.76
CA HIS A 595 -24.01 21.94 -2.04
C HIS A 595 -24.92 23.09 -2.47
N GLU A 596 -25.96 22.80 -3.23
CA GLU A 596 -27.11 23.69 -3.35
C GLU A 596 -27.82 23.71 -2.00
N SER A 597 -27.91 24.89 -1.43
CA SER A 597 -28.73 25.17 -0.25
C SER A 597 -30.22 24.97 -0.63
N TRP A 598 -30.85 23.98 -0.04
CA TRP A 598 -32.30 23.87 -0.08
C TRP A 598 -32.85 24.84 0.95
N ASP A 599 -33.31 26.00 0.48
CA ASP A 599 -34.21 26.87 1.22
C ASP A 599 -35.57 26.17 1.37
N MET A 600 -35.91 25.84 2.60
CA MET A 600 -37.30 25.51 2.95
C MET A 600 -38.13 26.80 2.99
N ALA A 601 -38.98 26.97 2.00
CA ALA A 601 -40.11 27.88 2.07
C ALA A 601 -41.37 27.17 1.55
N LYS A 602 -42.28 26.95 2.48
CA LYS A 602 -43.71 26.55 2.44
C LYS A 602 -43.98 25.06 2.53
#